data_b907919da53416386cca4c3b023203de
#
_entry.id   b907919da53416386cca4c3b023203de
#
_cell.length_a   1.000
_cell.length_b   1.000
_cell.length_c   1.000
_cell.angle_alpha   90.00
_cell.angle_beta   90.00
_cell.angle_gamma   90.00
#
_symmetry.space_group_name_H-M   'P 1'
#
loop_
_entity.id
_entity.type
_entity.pdbx_description
1 polymer ?
#
loop_
_entity_poly.entity_id
_entity_poly.type
_entity_poly.pdbx_seq_one_letter_code
_entity_poly.pdbx_strand_id
1 'polypeptide(L)'
;AEVLDGQVREMRRHLEERLPQIIDRLAQVAEMQGWHVHRAVDPEEAIAAVLSIAGSLGIQNAVRTNQDVFDEIPLDIGASNWGLTITNASQNELFDRPGVRRSIIDADLGITGADYAVAETGSLVIVPRQGLSRLASLVPPVHVAIVRPQDVVETLDHVFLLRRLEYHKNGGEMGSYLNFITGPSRTADI
;
A
#
# COMPACT_ATOMS: atom_id res chain seq x y z
N ALA A 1 18.12 21.10 -4.47
CA ALA A 1 16.86 20.72 -5.12
C ALA A 1 17.06 20.34 -6.59
N GLU A 2 17.65 21.19 -7.44
CA GLU A 2 17.81 20.92 -8.88
C GLU A 2 18.60 19.63 -9.20
N VAL A 3 19.70 19.36 -8.50
CA VAL A 3 20.51 18.15 -8.69
C VAL A 3 19.69 16.89 -8.36
N LEU A 4 18.95 16.91 -7.24
CA LEU A 4 18.08 15.80 -6.85
C LEU A 4 16.95 15.60 -7.86
N ASP A 5 16.37 16.66 -8.37
CA ASP A 5 15.31 16.60 -9.39
C ASP A 5 15.82 15.99 -10.69
N GLY A 6 17.06 16.30 -11.08
CA GLY A 6 17.76 15.67 -12.20
C GLY A 6 17.96 14.18 -11.99
N GLN A 7 18.46 13.78 -10.82
CA GLN A 7 18.66 12.37 -10.47
C GLN A 7 17.34 11.56 -10.46
N VAL A 8 16.27 12.14 -9.91
CA VAL A 8 14.95 11.48 -9.90
C VAL A 8 14.39 11.34 -11.31
N ARG A 9 14.52 12.35 -12.17
CA ARG A 9 14.08 12.24 -13.57
C ARG A 9 14.80 11.13 -14.33
N GLU A 10 16.12 11.05 -14.17
CA GLU A 10 16.93 10.01 -14.80
C GLU A 10 16.55 8.61 -14.27
N MET A 11 16.42 8.46 -12.97
CA MET A 11 15.97 7.23 -12.34
C MET A 11 14.58 6.80 -12.86
N ARG A 12 13.60 7.71 -12.90
CA ARG A 12 12.24 7.40 -13.39
C ARG A 12 12.25 6.94 -14.84
N ARG A 13 13.00 7.63 -15.72
CA ARG A 13 13.16 7.21 -17.10
C ARG A 13 13.71 5.79 -17.20
N HIS A 14 14.71 5.48 -16.41
CA HIS A 14 15.32 4.13 -16.38
C HIS A 14 14.35 3.06 -15.86
N LEU A 15 13.55 3.40 -14.86
CA LEU A 15 12.50 2.51 -14.34
C LEU A 15 11.40 2.27 -15.40
N GLU A 16 10.95 3.31 -16.10
CA GLU A 16 9.92 3.20 -17.16
C GLU A 16 10.38 2.28 -18.30
N GLU A 17 11.63 2.39 -18.74
CA GLU A 17 12.21 1.53 -19.80
C GLU A 17 12.21 0.03 -19.42
N ARG A 18 12.25 -0.28 -18.12
CA ARG A 18 12.40 -1.64 -17.59
C ARG A 18 11.21 -2.07 -16.70
N LEU A 19 10.14 -1.30 -16.69
CA LEU A 19 9.02 -1.49 -15.76
C LEU A 19 8.45 -2.91 -15.77
N PRO A 20 8.19 -3.57 -16.91
CA PRO A 20 7.70 -4.95 -16.92
C PRO A 20 8.62 -5.92 -16.16
N GLN A 21 9.94 -5.83 -16.40
CA GLN A 21 10.93 -6.70 -15.74
C GLN A 21 11.03 -6.42 -14.23
N ILE A 22 10.89 -5.14 -13.84
CA ILE A 22 10.93 -4.75 -12.43
C ILE A 22 9.67 -5.25 -11.71
N ILE A 23 8.50 -5.17 -12.35
CA ILE A 23 7.25 -5.73 -11.81
C ILE A 23 7.34 -7.27 -11.68
N ASP A 24 7.90 -7.95 -12.68
CA ASP A 24 8.10 -9.40 -12.62
C ASP A 24 9.02 -9.79 -11.47
N ARG A 25 10.12 -9.05 -11.28
CA ARG A 25 11.02 -9.24 -10.15
C ARG A 25 10.33 -8.97 -8.81
N LEU A 26 9.56 -7.87 -8.72
CA LEU A 26 8.79 -7.56 -7.51
C LEU A 26 7.89 -8.73 -7.13
N ALA A 27 7.10 -9.24 -8.08
CA ALA A 27 6.18 -10.34 -7.83
C ALA A 27 6.93 -11.58 -7.34
N GLN A 28 7.99 -11.99 -8.03
CA GLN A 28 8.80 -13.14 -7.68
C GLN A 28 9.39 -13.02 -6.26
N VAL A 29 10.01 -11.87 -5.96
CA VAL A 29 10.64 -11.66 -4.65
C VAL A 29 9.60 -11.54 -3.55
N ALA A 30 8.47 -10.88 -3.80
CA ALA A 30 7.36 -10.79 -2.85
C ALA A 30 6.81 -12.19 -2.51
N GLU A 31 6.59 -13.05 -3.49
CA GLU A 31 6.14 -14.44 -3.26
C GLU A 31 7.16 -15.22 -2.40
N MET A 32 8.46 -15.04 -2.64
CA MET A 32 9.51 -15.63 -1.80
C MET A 32 9.48 -15.13 -0.35
N GLN A 33 8.99 -13.92 -0.13
CA GLN A 33 8.78 -13.36 1.22
C GLN A 33 7.46 -13.81 1.86
N GLY A 34 6.62 -14.53 1.14
CA GLY A 34 5.36 -15.09 1.64
C GLY A 34 4.12 -14.25 1.30
N TRP A 35 4.23 -13.28 0.41
CA TRP A 35 3.07 -12.61 -0.16
C TRP A 35 2.32 -13.52 -1.14
N HIS A 36 0.99 -13.36 -1.18
CA HIS A 36 0.18 -13.82 -2.30
C HIS A 36 0.03 -12.67 -3.29
N VAL A 37 0.65 -12.79 -4.46
CA VAL A 37 0.66 -11.73 -5.46
C VAL A 37 -0.45 -11.95 -6.48
N HIS A 38 -1.30 -10.94 -6.64
CA HIS A 38 -2.34 -10.88 -7.66
C HIS A 38 -2.00 -9.77 -8.64
N ARG A 39 -2.09 -10.04 -9.94
CA ARG A 39 -1.92 -9.03 -10.98
C ARG A 39 -3.27 -8.69 -11.56
N ALA A 40 -3.54 -7.41 -11.70
CA ALA A 40 -4.73 -6.88 -12.34
C ALA A 40 -4.31 -5.97 -13.49
N VAL A 41 -4.98 -6.06 -14.62
CA VAL A 41 -4.70 -5.24 -15.80
C VAL A 41 -5.46 -3.92 -15.78
N ASP A 42 -6.52 -3.85 -14.99
CA ASP A 42 -7.38 -2.69 -14.83
C ASP A 42 -7.96 -2.60 -13.41
N PRO A 43 -8.61 -1.47 -13.05
CA PRO A 43 -9.26 -1.29 -11.76
C PRO A 43 -10.34 -2.33 -11.43
N GLU A 44 -11.09 -2.79 -12.43
CA GLU A 44 -12.16 -3.77 -12.27
C GLU A 44 -11.61 -5.13 -11.84
N GLU A 45 -10.52 -5.57 -12.44
CA GLU A 45 -9.82 -6.80 -12.02
C GLU A 45 -9.22 -6.66 -10.62
N ALA A 46 -8.68 -5.48 -10.27
CA ALA A 46 -8.16 -5.22 -8.93
C ALA A 46 -9.27 -5.31 -7.88
N ILE A 47 -10.43 -4.72 -8.14
CA ILE A 47 -11.61 -4.81 -7.28
C ILE A 47 -12.07 -6.27 -7.14
N ALA A 48 -12.19 -6.99 -8.27
CA ALA A 48 -12.60 -8.38 -8.29
C ALA A 48 -11.65 -9.27 -7.47
N ALA A 49 -10.34 -9.03 -7.54
CA ALA A 49 -9.35 -9.75 -6.75
C ALA A 49 -9.54 -9.53 -5.25
N VAL A 50 -9.73 -8.28 -4.80
CA VAL A 50 -9.98 -7.96 -3.38
C VAL A 50 -11.27 -8.62 -2.90
N LEU A 51 -12.35 -8.52 -3.66
CA LEU A 51 -13.64 -9.13 -3.31
C LEU A 51 -13.57 -10.65 -3.28
N SER A 52 -12.83 -11.26 -4.20
CA SER A 52 -12.59 -12.70 -4.23
C SER A 52 -11.82 -13.17 -2.98
N ILE A 53 -10.79 -12.43 -2.56
CA ILE A 53 -10.05 -12.71 -1.32
C ILE A 53 -10.99 -12.63 -0.12
N ALA A 54 -11.76 -11.55 0.00
CA ALA A 54 -12.70 -11.38 1.11
C ALA A 54 -13.75 -12.49 1.14
N GLY A 55 -14.34 -12.85 -0.02
CA GLY A 55 -15.33 -13.89 -0.13
C GLY A 55 -14.78 -15.28 0.21
N SER A 56 -13.57 -15.61 -0.26
CA SER A 56 -12.93 -16.92 0.03
C SER A 56 -12.61 -17.13 1.52
N LEU A 57 -12.38 -16.03 2.25
CA LEU A 57 -12.09 -16.04 3.68
C LEU A 57 -13.32 -15.76 4.56
N GLY A 58 -14.50 -15.53 3.97
CA GLY A 58 -15.72 -15.22 4.71
C GLY A 58 -15.69 -13.85 5.40
N ILE A 59 -14.88 -12.94 4.93
CA ILE A 59 -14.69 -11.59 5.50
C ILE A 59 -15.88 -10.72 5.17
N GLN A 60 -16.45 -10.05 6.18
CA GLN A 60 -17.57 -9.14 6.05
C GLN A 60 -17.21 -7.68 6.40
N ASN A 61 -16.16 -7.48 7.20
CA ASN A 61 -15.74 -6.17 7.66
C ASN A 61 -14.30 -5.87 7.24
N ALA A 62 -14.12 -4.81 6.50
CA ALA A 62 -12.81 -4.32 6.10
C ALA A 62 -12.61 -2.87 6.51
N VAL A 63 -11.37 -2.50 6.74
CA VAL A 63 -10.96 -1.10 6.88
C VAL A 63 -9.99 -0.77 5.76
N ARG A 64 -10.16 0.38 5.13
CA ARG A 64 -9.18 0.89 4.17
C ARG A 64 -8.59 2.23 4.58
N THR A 65 -7.40 2.47 4.07
CA THR A 65 -6.73 3.77 4.18
C THR A 65 -7.17 4.71 3.06
N ASN A 66 -6.60 5.91 3.03
CA ASN A 66 -6.97 6.97 2.09
C ASN A 66 -5.77 7.38 1.21
N GLN A 67 -5.14 6.41 0.54
CA GLN A 67 -4.15 6.71 -0.49
C GLN A 67 -4.84 6.98 -1.84
N ASP A 68 -4.14 7.74 -2.69
CA ASP A 68 -4.64 8.21 -3.99
C ASP A 68 -5.02 7.06 -4.94
N VAL A 69 -4.47 5.86 -4.74
CA VAL A 69 -4.82 4.67 -5.51
C VAL A 69 -6.32 4.34 -5.43
N PHE A 70 -6.99 4.72 -4.34
CA PHE A 70 -8.42 4.47 -4.17
C PHE A 70 -9.31 5.45 -4.95
N ASP A 71 -8.76 6.53 -5.47
CA ASP A 71 -9.44 7.40 -6.44
C ASP A 71 -9.53 6.72 -7.82
N GLU A 72 -8.52 5.90 -8.15
CA GLU A 72 -8.47 5.11 -9.38
C GLU A 72 -9.21 3.76 -9.24
N ILE A 73 -9.21 3.18 -8.03
CA ILE A 73 -9.81 1.88 -7.72
C ILE A 73 -10.89 2.07 -6.63
N PRO A 74 -12.12 2.42 -7.02
CA PRO A 74 -13.19 2.75 -6.08
C PRO A 74 -13.82 1.49 -5.45
N LEU A 75 -13.11 0.84 -4.55
CA LEU A 75 -13.52 -0.39 -3.88
C LEU A 75 -14.87 -0.29 -3.17
N ASP A 76 -15.20 0.88 -2.62
CA ASP A 76 -16.40 1.09 -1.81
C ASP A 76 -17.69 0.93 -2.62
N ILE A 77 -17.65 1.23 -3.94
CA ILE A 77 -18.84 1.25 -4.79
C ILE A 77 -19.40 -0.15 -5.06
N GLY A 78 -18.54 -1.16 -5.12
CA GLY A 78 -18.96 -2.53 -5.43
C GLY A 78 -19.08 -3.45 -4.19
N ALA A 79 -18.44 -3.09 -3.10
CA ALA A 79 -18.25 -3.97 -1.94
C ALA A 79 -19.57 -4.42 -1.29
N SER A 80 -20.53 -3.51 -1.16
CA SER A 80 -21.83 -3.79 -0.54
C SER A 80 -22.62 -4.91 -1.25
N ASN A 81 -22.51 -5.00 -2.56
CA ASN A 81 -23.17 -6.03 -3.36
C ASN A 81 -22.60 -7.44 -3.10
N TRP A 82 -21.39 -7.49 -2.53
CA TRP A 82 -20.68 -8.72 -2.17
C TRP A 82 -20.74 -9.02 -0.66
N GLY A 83 -21.53 -8.24 0.11
CA GLY A 83 -21.65 -8.41 1.55
C GLY A 83 -20.41 -7.94 2.34
N LEU A 84 -19.52 -7.16 1.72
CA LEU A 84 -18.35 -6.58 2.36
C LEU A 84 -18.61 -5.12 2.73
N THR A 85 -18.50 -4.83 4.01
CA THR A 85 -18.55 -3.45 4.54
C THR A 85 -17.13 -2.90 4.62
N ILE A 86 -16.85 -1.83 3.91
CA ILE A 86 -15.55 -1.14 3.94
C ILE A 86 -15.69 0.18 4.69
N THR A 87 -14.91 0.33 5.76
CA THR A 87 -14.80 1.59 6.52
C THR A 87 -13.54 2.33 6.11
N ASN A 88 -13.67 3.61 5.74
CA ASN A 88 -12.51 4.45 5.46
C ASN A 88 -11.92 4.97 6.78
N ALA A 89 -10.69 4.59 7.08
CA ALA A 89 -10.01 4.93 8.33
C ALA A 89 -9.68 6.43 8.48
N SER A 90 -9.72 7.21 7.40
CA SER A 90 -9.36 8.63 7.42
C SER A 90 -10.54 9.58 7.55
N GLN A 91 -11.74 9.14 7.23
CA GLN A 91 -12.90 10.04 7.14
C GLN A 91 -13.30 10.73 8.45
N ASN A 92 -12.92 10.18 9.61
CA ASN A 92 -13.34 10.69 10.91
C ASN A 92 -12.19 10.94 11.90
N GLU A 93 -10.94 10.95 11.44
CA GLU A 93 -9.76 11.04 12.32
C GLU A 93 -9.73 12.27 13.23
N LEU A 94 -10.25 13.40 12.76
CA LEU A 94 -10.23 14.64 13.52
C LEU A 94 -11.31 14.68 14.63
N PHE A 95 -12.42 13.96 14.45
CA PHE A 95 -13.60 14.05 15.32
C PHE A 95 -13.89 12.78 16.11
N ASP A 96 -13.50 11.59 15.62
CA ASP A 96 -13.79 10.30 16.28
C ASP A 96 -12.61 9.31 16.20
N ARG A 97 -11.46 9.66 16.77
CA ARG A 97 -10.32 8.74 16.91
C ARG A 97 -10.67 7.42 17.60
N PRO A 98 -11.47 7.38 18.67
CA PRO A 98 -11.88 6.13 19.30
C PRO A 98 -12.71 5.24 18.39
N GLY A 99 -13.67 5.79 17.64
CA GLY A 99 -14.52 5.04 16.71
C GLY A 99 -13.74 4.44 15.55
N VAL A 100 -12.85 5.22 14.94
CA VAL A 100 -11.99 4.73 13.86
C VAL A 100 -11.03 3.63 14.34
N ARG A 101 -10.44 3.80 15.55
CA ARG A 101 -9.62 2.73 16.15
C ARG A 101 -10.43 1.46 16.39
N ARG A 102 -11.66 1.60 16.84
CA ARG A 102 -12.55 0.46 17.04
C ARG A 102 -12.85 -0.24 15.73
N SER A 103 -13.18 0.50 14.68
CA SER A 103 -13.40 -0.07 13.34
C SER A 103 -12.17 -0.84 12.82
N ILE A 104 -10.94 -0.38 13.11
CA ILE A 104 -9.71 -1.09 12.73
C ILE A 104 -9.55 -2.38 13.57
N ILE A 105 -9.85 -2.33 14.87
CA ILE A 105 -9.74 -3.50 15.76
C ILE A 105 -10.76 -4.58 15.39
N ASP A 106 -11.96 -4.15 15.02
CA ASP A 106 -13.07 -5.05 14.69
C ASP A 106 -13.05 -5.52 13.20
N ALA A 107 -12.12 -5.02 12.38
CA ALA A 107 -11.98 -5.40 10.98
C ALA A 107 -11.20 -6.71 10.80
N ASP A 108 -11.69 -7.55 9.90
CA ASP A 108 -11.03 -8.80 9.50
C ASP A 108 -10.01 -8.58 8.37
N LEU A 109 -10.16 -7.49 7.62
CA LEU A 109 -9.33 -7.14 6.47
C LEU A 109 -8.89 -5.68 6.54
N GLY A 110 -7.59 -5.45 6.46
CA GLY A 110 -7.00 -4.15 6.23
C GLY A 110 -6.62 -3.99 4.75
N ILE A 111 -7.04 -2.89 4.12
CA ILE A 111 -6.73 -2.58 2.73
C ILE A 111 -5.94 -1.28 2.70
N THR A 112 -4.74 -1.32 2.14
CA THR A 112 -3.89 -0.13 2.01
C THR A 112 -3.44 0.06 0.57
N GLY A 113 -3.18 1.30 0.18
CA GLY A 113 -2.28 1.56 -0.93
C GLY A 113 -0.82 1.40 -0.46
N ALA A 114 0.09 1.16 -1.38
CA ALA A 114 1.51 1.32 -1.13
C ALA A 114 2.00 2.60 -1.80
N ASP A 115 2.80 3.38 -1.08
CA ASP A 115 3.43 4.58 -1.67
C ASP A 115 4.61 4.18 -2.57
N TYR A 116 5.28 3.08 -2.23
CA TYR A 116 6.28 2.43 -3.08
C TYR A 116 6.25 0.92 -2.88
N ALA A 117 6.65 0.18 -3.92
CA ALA A 117 6.95 -1.24 -3.82
C ALA A 117 8.36 -1.49 -4.36
N VAL A 118 9.20 -2.18 -3.58
CA VAL A 118 10.63 -2.34 -3.82
C VAL A 118 10.92 -3.73 -4.39
N ALA A 119 11.33 -3.80 -5.66
CA ALA A 119 11.50 -5.06 -6.36
C ALA A 119 12.65 -5.92 -5.82
N GLU A 120 13.73 -5.31 -5.33
CA GLU A 120 14.87 -6.08 -4.80
C GLU A 120 14.56 -6.84 -3.51
N THR A 121 13.61 -6.33 -2.70
CA THR A 121 13.30 -6.90 -1.38
C THR A 121 11.89 -7.49 -1.28
N GLY A 122 11.02 -7.24 -2.25
CA GLY A 122 9.60 -7.61 -2.17
C GLY A 122 8.84 -6.82 -1.09
N SER A 123 9.36 -5.65 -0.71
CA SER A 123 8.80 -4.85 0.38
C SER A 123 7.86 -3.79 -0.15
N LEU A 124 6.79 -3.56 0.62
CA LEU A 124 5.92 -2.41 0.46
C LEU A 124 6.35 -1.29 1.39
N VAL A 125 6.24 -0.06 0.94
CA VAL A 125 6.53 1.13 1.74
C VAL A 125 5.24 1.94 1.87
N ILE A 126 4.83 2.20 3.10
CA ILE A 126 3.69 3.04 3.43
C ILE A 126 4.20 4.26 4.18
N VAL A 127 3.98 5.43 3.58
CA VAL A 127 4.26 6.72 4.20
C VAL A 127 3.10 7.06 5.14
N PRO A 128 3.37 7.40 6.39
CA PRO A 128 2.31 7.72 7.33
C PRO A 128 1.56 8.98 6.88
N ARG A 129 0.27 8.84 6.73
CA ARG A 129 -0.69 9.93 6.54
C ARG A 129 -1.63 9.89 7.73
N GLN A 130 -1.55 10.91 8.59
CA GLN A 130 -2.45 11.09 9.76
C GLN A 130 -2.57 9.88 10.72
N GLY A 131 -1.60 8.96 10.72
CA GLY A 131 -1.38 8.01 11.82
C GLY A 131 -2.11 6.68 11.78
N LEU A 132 -3.09 6.45 10.90
CA LEU A 132 -3.89 5.21 10.91
C LEU A 132 -3.50 4.19 9.82
N SER A 133 -2.76 4.58 8.78
CA SER A 133 -2.32 3.68 7.72
C SER A 133 -1.52 2.48 8.24
N ARG A 134 -0.69 2.70 9.28
CA ARG A 134 0.04 1.63 9.95
C ARG A 134 -0.90 0.66 10.70
N LEU A 135 -1.92 1.16 11.38
CA LEU A 135 -2.85 0.30 12.10
C LEU A 135 -3.67 -0.58 11.14
N ALA A 136 -4.13 -0.03 10.02
CA ALA A 136 -4.86 -0.78 9.01
C ALA A 136 -4.03 -1.92 8.39
N SER A 137 -2.70 -1.78 8.33
CA SER A 137 -1.81 -2.83 7.82
C SER A 137 -1.37 -3.86 8.87
N LEU A 138 -1.55 -3.60 10.17
CA LEU A 138 -0.98 -4.42 11.23
C LEU A 138 -2.02 -5.09 12.14
N VAL A 139 -3.19 -4.49 12.32
CA VAL A 139 -4.18 -4.94 13.30
C VAL A 139 -5.12 -5.99 12.73
N PRO A 140 -5.72 -5.80 11.53
CA PRO A 140 -6.54 -6.85 10.93
C PRO A 140 -5.72 -8.11 10.64
N PRO A 141 -6.31 -9.31 10.81
CA PRO A 141 -5.61 -10.58 10.58
C PRO A 141 -5.22 -10.80 9.11
N VAL A 142 -5.89 -10.14 8.18
CA VAL A 142 -5.58 -10.17 6.75
C VAL A 142 -5.25 -8.76 6.28
N HIS A 143 -4.17 -8.62 5.50
CA HIS A 143 -3.77 -7.35 4.89
C HIS A 143 -3.66 -7.51 3.37
N VAL A 144 -4.35 -6.65 2.64
CA VAL A 144 -4.23 -6.50 1.19
C VAL A 144 -3.64 -5.13 0.89
N ALA A 145 -2.58 -5.09 0.11
CA ALA A 145 -1.99 -3.85 -0.37
C ALA A 145 -2.14 -3.72 -1.87
N ILE A 146 -2.57 -2.55 -2.32
CA ILE A 146 -2.70 -2.22 -3.73
C ILE A 146 -1.50 -1.38 -4.16
N VAL A 147 -0.85 -1.79 -5.23
CA VAL A 147 0.35 -1.15 -5.79
C VAL A 147 0.09 -0.79 -7.24
N ARG A 148 0.32 0.47 -7.59
CA ARG A 148 0.28 0.91 -8.99
C ARG A 148 1.64 0.68 -9.66
N PRO A 149 1.67 0.41 -10.96
CA PRO A 149 2.93 0.24 -11.69
C PRO A 149 3.92 1.39 -11.52
N GLN A 150 3.45 2.64 -11.50
CA GLN A 150 4.27 3.84 -11.33
C GLN A 150 4.87 4.00 -9.92
N ASP A 151 4.37 3.27 -8.93
CA ASP A 151 4.86 3.28 -7.55
C ASP A 151 5.89 2.15 -7.30
N VAL A 152 6.18 1.33 -8.33
CA VAL A 152 7.21 0.29 -8.25
C VAL A 152 8.59 0.89 -8.49
N VAL A 153 9.51 0.59 -7.60
CA VAL A 153 10.92 0.98 -7.69
C VAL A 153 11.82 -0.25 -7.61
N GLU A 154 13.03 -0.15 -8.17
CA GLU A 154 13.94 -1.30 -8.23
C GLU A 154 14.63 -1.57 -6.89
N THR A 155 15.07 -0.51 -6.19
CA THR A 155 15.90 -0.62 -4.98
C THR A 155 15.40 0.28 -3.84
N LEU A 156 15.86 -0.01 -2.62
CA LEU A 156 15.61 0.86 -1.47
C LEU A 156 16.22 2.26 -1.65
N ASP A 157 17.36 2.37 -2.31
CA ASP A 157 17.99 3.67 -2.59
C ASP A 157 17.08 4.58 -3.42
N HIS A 158 16.26 4.01 -4.32
CA HIS A 158 15.26 4.78 -5.07
C HIS A 158 14.19 5.37 -4.14
N VAL A 159 13.75 4.64 -3.14
CA VAL A 159 12.80 5.16 -2.13
C VAL A 159 13.40 6.35 -1.41
N PHE A 160 14.63 6.21 -0.93
CA PHE A 160 15.29 7.29 -0.19
C PHE A 160 15.58 8.50 -1.08
N LEU A 161 15.91 8.31 -2.35
CA LEU A 161 16.10 9.40 -3.31
C LEU A 161 14.79 10.18 -3.51
N LEU A 162 13.67 9.47 -3.71
CA LEU A 162 12.34 10.08 -3.85
C LEU A 162 11.93 10.84 -2.58
N ARG A 163 12.13 10.24 -1.42
CA ARG A 163 11.81 10.87 -0.12
C ARG A 163 12.65 12.11 0.15
N ARG A 164 13.93 12.10 -0.23
CA ARG A 164 14.79 13.29 -0.12
C ARG A 164 14.32 14.42 -1.01
N LEU A 165 13.90 14.12 -2.24
CA LEU A 165 13.35 15.15 -3.14
C LEU A 165 12.06 15.73 -2.55
N GLU A 166 11.17 14.87 -2.05
CA GLU A 166 9.91 15.27 -1.44
C GLU A 166 10.15 16.17 -0.20
N TYR A 167 11.09 15.82 0.67
CA TYR A 167 11.52 16.62 1.81
C TYR A 167 11.90 18.05 1.37
N HIS A 168 12.71 18.17 0.31
CA HIS A 168 13.11 19.50 -0.18
C HIS A 168 11.96 20.27 -0.85
N LYS A 169 11.02 19.57 -1.49
CA LYS A 169 9.84 20.21 -2.10
C LYS A 169 8.81 20.66 -1.05
N ASN A 170 8.72 19.96 0.06
CA ASN A 170 7.77 20.25 1.15
C ASN A 170 8.37 21.17 2.24
N GLY A 171 9.37 21.98 1.91
CA GLY A 171 9.93 22.96 2.85
C GLY A 171 10.69 22.35 4.04
N GLY A 172 11.16 21.11 3.91
CA GLY A 172 11.90 20.42 4.97
C GLY A 172 11.02 19.59 5.91
N GLU A 173 9.75 19.40 5.57
CA GLU A 173 8.87 18.50 6.31
C GLU A 173 8.92 17.07 5.76
N MET A 174 9.13 16.12 6.65
CA MET A 174 9.08 14.70 6.38
C MET A 174 8.25 14.01 7.46
N GLY A 175 7.46 13.01 7.08
CA GLY A 175 6.70 12.24 8.05
C GLY A 175 7.61 11.60 9.11
N SER A 176 7.05 11.29 10.28
CA SER A 176 7.81 10.83 11.46
C SER A 176 8.48 9.46 11.30
N TYR A 177 8.05 8.65 10.34
CA TYR A 177 8.58 7.31 10.06
C TYR A 177 8.20 6.86 8.64
N LEU A 178 8.83 5.77 8.19
CA LEU A 178 8.40 4.97 7.04
C LEU A 178 8.06 3.57 7.54
N ASN A 179 6.97 3.00 7.05
CA ASN A 179 6.60 1.62 7.34
C ASN A 179 7.01 0.73 6.17
N PHE A 180 7.92 -0.21 6.43
CA PHE A 180 8.34 -1.23 5.47
C PHE A 180 7.69 -2.55 5.86
N ILE A 181 6.98 -3.17 4.93
CA ILE A 181 6.30 -4.45 5.13
C ILE A 181 6.88 -5.44 4.12
N THR A 182 7.54 -6.48 4.63
CA THR A 182 8.24 -7.48 3.82
C THR A 182 7.63 -8.87 4.07
N GLY A 183 6.37 -9.04 3.69
CA GLY A 183 5.64 -10.27 3.90
C GLY A 183 5.04 -10.42 5.30
N PRO A 184 4.43 -11.58 5.61
CA PRO A 184 3.82 -11.86 6.91
C PRO A 184 4.87 -11.87 8.02
N SER A 185 4.47 -11.48 9.24
CA SER A 185 5.36 -11.48 10.39
C SER A 185 5.79 -12.91 10.73
N ARG A 186 7.09 -13.11 10.89
CA ARG A 186 7.71 -14.38 11.32
C ARG A 186 8.23 -14.32 12.75
N THR A 187 7.93 -13.26 13.49
CA THR A 187 8.43 -13.05 14.85
C THR A 187 7.54 -13.65 15.93
N ALA A 188 6.43 -14.29 15.55
CA ALA A 188 5.54 -14.97 16.48
C ALA A 188 6.03 -16.35 16.95
N ASP A 189 7.15 -16.82 16.42
CA ASP A 189 7.72 -18.16 16.71
C ASP A 189 8.84 -18.11 17.76
N ILE A 190 8.77 -17.15 18.70
CA ILE A 190 9.71 -17.07 19.84
C ILE A 190 9.01 -17.54 21.10
#